data_5eb3d1e998ea9b69d45f22a18e0771c6
#
_entry.id   5eb3d1e998ea9b69d45f22a18e0771c6
#
_cell.length_a   1.000
_cell.length_b   1.000
_cell.length_c   1.000
_cell.angle_alpha   90.00
_cell.angle_beta   90.00
_cell.angle_gamma   90.00
#
_symmetry.space_group_name_H-M   'P 1'
#
loop_
_entity.id
_entity.type
_entity.pdbx_description
1 polymer ?
#
loop_
_entity_poly.entity_id
_entity_poly.type
_entity_poly.pdbx_seq_one_letter_code
_entity_poly.pdbx_strand_id
1 'polypeptide(L)'
;MNLQIANQKEIKGQWVICEMEDGPQITKVEKAVNNNVRNKLALWGFWQSEGSIKGEWGFNHIDQCRLATAEEIDMESWREVFRRKGRVPGKFITGDWVTDDVNALTVLYQDDEIVTVGVVNSTKTYQVAAEDLEPLFFKEDMAG
;
A
#
# COMPACT_ATOMS: atom_id res chain seq x y z
N MET A 1 17.49 -6.38 8.10
CA MET A 1 17.65 -6.93 9.46
C MET A 1 16.47 -7.85 9.75
N ASN A 2 16.76 -9.09 10.07
CA ASN A 2 15.72 -10.07 10.34
C ASN A 2 15.14 -9.89 11.73
N LEU A 3 13.87 -10.27 11.86
CA LEU A 3 13.18 -10.25 13.15
C LEU A 3 13.79 -11.34 14.05
N GLN A 4 14.03 -10.97 15.30
CA GLN A 4 14.54 -11.90 16.31
C GLN A 4 13.50 -12.16 17.40
N ILE A 5 12.30 -11.68 17.24
CA ILE A 5 11.22 -11.85 18.19
C ILE A 5 10.73 -13.30 18.13
N ALA A 6 10.79 -13.98 19.23
CA ALA A 6 10.34 -15.37 19.32
C ALA A 6 8.94 -15.51 19.88
N ASN A 7 8.35 -14.46 20.41
CA ASN A 7 7.06 -14.49 21.08
C ASN A 7 5.92 -14.21 20.09
N GLN A 8 5.02 -15.17 19.94
CA GLN A 8 3.87 -15.08 19.06
C GLN A 8 2.98 -13.86 19.35
N LYS A 9 2.84 -13.49 20.63
CA LYS A 9 2.00 -12.36 21.03
C LYS A 9 2.61 -11.02 20.66
N GLU A 10 3.94 -10.92 20.63
CA GLU A 10 4.63 -9.69 20.31
C GLU A 10 4.56 -9.36 18.82
N ILE A 11 4.55 -10.38 17.97
CA ILE A 11 4.57 -10.18 16.51
C ILE A 11 3.16 -10.00 15.93
N LYS A 12 2.14 -10.55 16.58
CA LYS A 12 0.76 -10.39 16.10
C LYS A 12 0.36 -8.91 16.08
N GLY A 13 -0.19 -8.47 14.97
CA GLY A 13 -0.58 -7.07 14.78
C GLY A 13 0.52 -6.16 14.29
N GLN A 14 1.75 -6.65 14.18
CA GLN A 14 2.86 -5.89 13.64
C GLN A 14 2.87 -5.92 12.11
N TRP A 15 3.35 -4.85 11.52
CA TRP A 15 3.57 -4.80 10.07
C TRP A 15 4.95 -5.32 9.76
N VAL A 16 5.02 -6.30 8.87
CA VAL A 16 6.27 -6.92 8.46
C VAL A 16 6.40 -6.95 6.94
N ILE A 17 7.65 -6.97 6.48
CA ILE A 17 7.98 -7.07 5.07
C ILE A 17 8.83 -8.31 4.86
N CYS A 18 8.51 -9.05 3.81
CA CYS A 18 9.30 -10.18 3.33
C CYS A 18 9.83 -9.84 1.96
N GLU A 19 11.15 -9.88 1.80
CA GLU A 19 11.78 -9.63 0.51
C GLU A 19 11.69 -10.89 -0.35
N MET A 20 10.94 -10.80 -1.45
CA MET A 20 10.74 -11.90 -2.39
C MET A 20 11.47 -11.61 -3.69
N GLU A 21 11.67 -12.63 -4.51
CA GLU A 21 12.30 -12.46 -5.83
C GLU A 21 11.53 -11.47 -6.71
N ASP A 22 10.20 -11.49 -6.60
CA ASP A 22 9.30 -10.62 -7.37
C ASP A 22 9.17 -9.23 -6.78
N GLY A 23 9.88 -8.95 -5.68
CA GLY A 23 9.78 -7.71 -4.94
C GLY A 23 9.24 -7.92 -3.53
N PRO A 24 9.21 -6.88 -2.72
CA PRO A 24 8.78 -7.00 -1.34
C PRO A 24 7.29 -7.24 -1.22
N GLN A 25 6.90 -8.00 -0.21
CA GLN A 25 5.53 -8.18 0.20
C GLN A 25 5.37 -7.68 1.63
N ILE A 26 4.24 -7.07 1.94
CA ILE A 26 3.94 -6.51 3.25
C ILE A 26 2.64 -7.09 3.78
N THR A 27 2.59 -7.33 5.08
CA THR A 27 1.34 -7.70 5.74
C THR A 27 1.31 -7.19 7.18
N LYS A 28 0.11 -7.04 7.71
CA LYS A 28 -0.11 -6.95 9.14
C LYS A 28 -0.34 -8.36 9.64
N VAL A 29 0.50 -8.84 10.55
CA VAL A 29 0.45 -10.22 10.99
C VAL A 29 -0.86 -10.52 11.70
N GLU A 30 -1.64 -11.45 11.16
CA GLU A 30 -2.92 -11.89 11.74
C GLU A 30 -2.69 -12.94 12.81
N LYS A 31 -1.78 -13.87 12.57
CA LYS A 31 -1.39 -14.88 13.54
C LYS A 31 0.03 -15.37 13.29
N ALA A 32 0.67 -15.81 14.33
CA ALA A 32 1.99 -16.41 14.27
C ALA A 32 1.91 -17.82 14.84
N VAL A 33 2.32 -18.81 14.06
CA VAL A 33 2.22 -20.23 14.43
C VAL A 33 3.56 -20.89 14.23
N ASN A 34 3.97 -21.68 15.22
CA ASN A 34 5.22 -22.42 15.12
C ASN A 34 5.09 -23.53 14.08
N ASN A 35 5.99 -23.49 13.10
CA ASN A 35 6.09 -24.57 12.12
C ASN A 35 6.99 -25.66 12.71
N ASN A 36 6.35 -26.71 13.20
CA ASN A 36 7.04 -27.81 13.90
C ASN A 36 8.04 -28.57 13.02
N VAL A 37 7.78 -28.61 11.72
CA VAL A 37 8.67 -29.31 10.77
C VAL A 37 10.02 -28.57 10.64
N ARG A 38 9.96 -27.25 10.56
CA ARG A 38 11.16 -26.42 10.38
C ARG A 38 11.61 -25.72 11.65
N ASN A 39 10.86 -25.89 12.73
CA ASN A 39 11.13 -25.22 14.00
C ASN A 39 11.30 -23.71 13.86
N LYS A 40 10.43 -23.10 13.05
CA LYS A 40 10.41 -21.66 12.78
C LYS A 40 9.02 -21.13 12.96
N LEU A 41 8.93 -19.87 13.36
CA LEU A 41 7.65 -19.19 13.48
C LEU A 41 7.16 -18.76 12.09
N ALA A 42 5.95 -19.19 11.73
CA ALA A 42 5.31 -18.81 10.47
C ALA A 42 4.37 -17.64 10.73
N LEU A 43 4.54 -16.56 9.96
CA LEU A 43 3.74 -15.34 10.08
C LEU A 43 2.65 -15.35 9.02
N TRP A 44 1.41 -15.44 9.45
CA TRP A 44 0.23 -15.52 8.58
C TRP A 44 -0.44 -14.18 8.44
N GLY A 45 -0.84 -13.87 7.23
CA GLY A 45 -1.58 -12.65 6.93
C GLY A 45 -1.94 -12.60 5.45
N PHE A 46 -2.56 -11.49 5.07
CA PHE A 46 -2.81 -11.18 3.66
C PHE A 46 -1.62 -10.40 3.13
N TRP A 47 -0.75 -11.10 2.39
CA TRP A 47 0.48 -10.52 1.87
C TRP A 47 0.17 -9.71 0.62
N GLN A 48 0.60 -8.44 0.64
CA GLN A 48 0.36 -7.48 -0.43
C GLN A 48 1.67 -7.14 -1.13
N SER A 49 1.67 -7.21 -2.45
CA SER A 49 2.72 -6.59 -3.25
C SER A 49 2.30 -5.16 -3.59
N GLU A 50 3.25 -4.37 -4.07
CA GLU A 50 3.04 -2.95 -4.33
C GLU A 50 1.88 -2.68 -5.28
N GLY A 51 1.78 -3.46 -6.37
CA GLY A 51 0.76 -3.29 -7.39
C GLY A 51 -0.46 -4.19 -7.24
N SER A 52 -0.57 -4.97 -6.15
CA SER A 52 -1.68 -5.90 -5.99
C SER A 52 -2.96 -5.17 -5.61
N ILE A 53 -4.08 -5.60 -6.17
CA ILE A 53 -5.41 -5.10 -5.79
C ILE A 53 -5.91 -5.85 -4.56
N LYS A 54 -5.55 -7.11 -4.45
CA LYS A 54 -5.99 -7.98 -3.36
C LYS A 54 -4.81 -8.80 -2.86
N GLY A 55 -4.67 -8.85 -1.54
CA GLY A 55 -3.64 -9.66 -0.91
C GLY A 55 -3.95 -11.14 -0.94
N GLU A 56 -2.92 -11.95 -0.83
CA GLU A 56 -3.04 -13.41 -0.78
C GLU A 56 -2.81 -13.89 0.64
N TRP A 57 -3.73 -14.69 1.13
CA TRP A 57 -3.58 -15.32 2.44
C TRP A 57 -2.50 -16.38 2.38
N GLY A 58 -1.55 -16.30 3.29
CA GLY A 58 -0.46 -17.26 3.35
C GLY A 58 0.48 -16.91 4.47
N PHE A 59 1.64 -17.56 4.47
CA PHE A 59 2.65 -17.32 5.50
C PHE A 59 4.04 -17.18 4.90
N ASN A 60 4.89 -16.47 5.66
CA ASN A 60 6.33 -16.48 5.47
C ASN A 60 6.97 -16.72 6.83
N HIS A 61 8.13 -17.35 6.85
CA HIS A 61 8.84 -17.63 8.10
C HIS A 61 9.48 -16.34 8.64
N ILE A 62 9.49 -16.21 9.97
CA ILE A 62 9.96 -15.01 10.64
C ILE A 62 11.38 -14.60 10.26
N ASP A 63 12.24 -15.56 9.96
CA ASP A 63 13.63 -15.29 9.59
C ASP A 63 13.76 -14.69 8.18
N GLN A 64 12.69 -14.73 7.39
CA GLN A 64 12.63 -14.12 6.07
C GLN A 64 12.02 -12.71 6.11
N CYS A 65 11.58 -12.28 7.27
CA CYS A 65 10.83 -11.04 7.43
C CYS A 65 11.62 -10.03 8.26
N ARG A 66 11.25 -8.77 8.08
CA ARG A 66 11.70 -7.67 8.95
C ARG A 66 10.50 -6.80 9.29
N LEU A 67 10.62 -6.00 10.35
CA LEU A 67 9.58 -5.01 10.66
C LEU A 67 9.53 -3.95 9.56
N ALA A 68 8.32 -3.55 9.20
CA ALA A 68 8.14 -2.44 8.28
C ALA A 68 8.46 -1.13 8.99
N THR A 69 9.02 -0.18 8.23
CA THR A 69 9.24 1.18 8.73
C THR A 69 7.92 1.95 8.74
N ALA A 70 7.87 3.06 9.48
CA ALA A 70 6.70 3.93 9.50
C ALA A 70 6.35 4.42 8.09
N GLU A 71 7.36 4.77 7.28
CA GLU A 71 7.16 5.20 5.90
C GLU A 71 6.55 4.10 5.03
N GLU A 72 7.00 2.86 5.22
CA GLU A 72 6.46 1.73 4.48
C GLU A 72 5.01 1.45 4.86
N ILE A 73 4.67 1.59 6.13
CA ILE A 73 3.29 1.44 6.62
C ILE A 73 2.39 2.53 6.05
N ASP A 74 2.87 3.77 6.05
CA ASP A 74 2.12 4.90 5.50
C ASP A 74 1.86 4.71 4.00
N MET A 75 2.87 4.25 3.26
CA MET A 75 2.72 3.99 1.83
C MET A 75 1.72 2.85 1.58
N GLU A 76 1.74 1.82 2.41
CA GLU A 76 0.77 0.73 2.29
C GLU A 76 -0.66 1.21 2.60
N SER A 77 -0.82 2.10 3.57
CA SER A 77 -2.12 2.71 3.88
C SER A 77 -2.65 3.51 2.69
N TRP A 78 -1.77 4.24 2.00
CA TRP A 78 -2.10 4.97 0.77
C TRP A 78 -2.57 4.03 -0.34
N ARG A 79 -1.86 2.91 -0.54
CA ARG A 79 -2.23 1.90 -1.53
C ARG A 79 -3.60 1.28 -1.23
N GLU A 80 -3.88 1.06 0.05
CA GLU A 80 -5.12 0.42 0.49
C GLU A 80 -6.36 1.25 0.13
N VAL A 81 -6.23 2.57 0.08
CA VAL A 81 -7.33 3.46 -0.35
C VAL A 81 -7.80 3.10 -1.76
N PHE A 82 -6.85 2.83 -2.66
CA PHE A 82 -7.16 2.41 -4.04
C PHE A 82 -7.76 1.00 -4.07
N ARG A 83 -7.18 0.07 -3.31
CA ARG A 83 -7.62 -1.33 -3.30
C ARG A 83 -9.07 -1.47 -2.85
N ARG A 84 -9.50 -0.65 -1.89
CA ARG A 84 -10.89 -0.65 -1.41
C ARG A 84 -11.88 -0.29 -2.51
N LYS A 85 -11.44 0.40 -3.54
CA LYS A 85 -12.24 0.74 -4.71
C LYS A 85 -12.02 -0.21 -5.88
N GLY A 86 -11.28 -1.29 -5.66
CA GLY A 86 -10.95 -2.24 -6.72
C GLY A 86 -9.97 -1.69 -7.75
N ARG A 87 -9.22 -0.65 -7.40
CA ARG A 87 -8.25 -0.02 -8.28
C ARG A 87 -6.84 -0.52 -8.01
N VAL A 88 -6.02 -0.50 -9.05
CA VAL A 88 -4.58 -0.72 -8.90
C VAL A 88 -4.00 0.46 -8.11
N PRO A 89 -3.24 0.18 -7.03
CA PRO A 89 -2.66 1.26 -6.23
C PRO A 89 -1.84 2.24 -7.05
N GLY A 90 -2.04 3.53 -6.79
CA GLY A 90 -1.31 4.59 -7.47
C GLY A 90 -1.81 4.94 -8.86
N LYS A 91 -2.88 4.31 -9.33
CA LYS A 91 -3.48 4.60 -10.64
C LYS A 91 -4.72 5.48 -10.46
N PHE A 92 -4.56 6.74 -10.83
CA PHE A 92 -5.68 7.69 -10.85
C PHE A 92 -6.41 7.64 -12.18
N ILE A 93 -7.63 8.09 -12.19
CA ILE A 93 -8.49 8.16 -13.36
C ILE A 93 -8.88 9.61 -13.60
N THR A 94 -9.01 10.01 -14.86
CA THR A 94 -9.50 11.35 -15.22
C THR A 94 -10.80 11.65 -14.48
N GLY A 95 -10.81 12.79 -13.77
CA GLY A 95 -11.95 13.20 -12.97
C GLY A 95 -11.83 12.92 -11.48
N ASP A 96 -10.83 12.17 -11.05
CA ASP A 96 -10.55 12.04 -9.62
C ASP A 96 -10.14 13.38 -9.04
N TRP A 97 -10.52 13.62 -7.80
CA TRP A 97 -10.11 14.80 -7.03
C TRP A 97 -9.01 14.38 -6.05
N VAL A 98 -7.92 15.14 -6.05
CA VAL A 98 -6.73 14.83 -5.26
C VAL A 98 -6.19 16.12 -4.63
N THR A 99 -5.23 15.99 -3.74
CA THR A 99 -4.52 17.14 -3.18
C THR A 99 -3.02 16.87 -3.12
N ASP A 100 -2.24 17.92 -3.30
CA ASP A 100 -0.80 17.95 -3.08
C ASP A 100 -0.45 18.61 -1.75
N ASP A 101 -1.41 18.68 -0.82
CA ASP A 101 -1.35 19.37 0.47
C ASP A 101 -1.42 20.90 0.38
N VAL A 102 -1.47 21.45 -0.83
CA VAL A 102 -1.57 22.89 -1.06
C VAL A 102 -2.90 23.24 -1.75
N ASN A 103 -3.21 22.50 -2.83
CA ASN A 103 -4.36 22.79 -3.67
C ASN A 103 -5.28 21.58 -3.78
N ALA A 104 -6.57 21.85 -4.00
CA ALA A 104 -7.49 20.84 -4.50
C ALA A 104 -7.29 20.75 -6.02
N LEU A 105 -7.14 19.55 -6.52
CA LEU A 105 -6.77 19.28 -7.91
C LEU A 105 -7.71 18.26 -8.51
N THR A 106 -7.91 18.34 -9.83
CA THR A 106 -8.57 17.28 -10.59
C THR A 106 -7.54 16.57 -11.47
N VAL A 107 -7.66 15.26 -11.55
CA VAL A 107 -6.79 14.47 -12.43
C VAL A 107 -7.27 14.63 -13.87
N LEU A 108 -6.37 15.07 -14.73
CA LEU A 108 -6.66 15.18 -16.17
C LEU A 108 -6.26 13.89 -16.89
N TYR A 109 -5.06 13.41 -16.63
CA TYR A 109 -4.59 12.09 -17.10
C TYR A 109 -3.35 11.67 -16.33
N GLN A 110 -3.02 10.39 -16.44
CA GLN A 110 -1.81 9.84 -15.84
C GLN A 110 -1.02 9.10 -16.90
N ASP A 111 0.27 9.39 -16.96
CA ASP A 111 1.23 8.68 -17.80
C ASP A 111 2.26 8.04 -16.88
N ASP A 112 2.15 6.72 -16.72
CA ASP A 112 2.99 5.95 -15.82
C ASP A 112 2.88 6.46 -14.38
N GLU A 113 3.94 7.00 -13.80
CA GLU A 113 3.94 7.50 -12.42
C GLU A 113 3.66 8.99 -12.31
N ILE A 114 3.50 9.67 -13.44
CA ILE A 114 3.30 11.12 -13.49
C ILE A 114 1.85 11.44 -13.80
N VAL A 115 1.25 12.23 -12.93
CA VAL A 115 -0.16 12.66 -13.06
C VAL A 115 -0.20 14.11 -13.49
N THR A 116 -0.92 14.38 -14.55
CA THR A 116 -1.22 15.76 -14.96
C THR A 116 -2.51 16.19 -14.29
N VAL A 117 -2.46 17.28 -13.55
CA VAL A 117 -3.57 17.77 -12.72
C VAL A 117 -3.93 19.20 -13.11
N GLY A 118 -5.19 19.53 -12.89
CA GLY A 118 -5.69 20.90 -13.01
C GLY A 118 -6.07 21.43 -11.64
N VAL A 119 -5.74 22.68 -11.38
CA VAL A 119 -6.14 23.35 -10.14
C VAL A 119 -7.62 23.68 -10.21
N VAL A 120 -8.38 23.29 -9.21
CA VAL A 120 -9.83 23.55 -9.15
C VAL A 120 -10.10 25.06 -9.18
N ASN A 121 -11.03 25.47 -10.03
CA ASN A 121 -11.40 26.87 -10.25
C ASN A 121 -10.26 27.71 -10.85
N SER A 122 -9.36 27.09 -11.59
CA SER A 122 -8.25 27.76 -12.24
C SER A 122 -7.98 27.12 -13.60
N THR A 123 -7.25 27.81 -14.45
CA THR A 123 -6.77 27.25 -15.71
C THR A 123 -5.37 26.66 -15.59
N LYS A 124 -4.79 26.71 -14.39
CA LYS A 124 -3.42 26.18 -14.16
C LYS A 124 -3.42 24.65 -14.18
N THR A 125 -2.41 24.11 -14.83
CA THR A 125 -2.15 22.66 -14.85
C THR A 125 -0.67 22.42 -14.54
N TYR A 126 -0.37 21.30 -13.94
CA TYR A 126 1.02 20.88 -13.72
C TYR A 126 1.10 19.38 -13.54
N GLN A 127 2.31 18.87 -13.42
CA GLN A 127 2.58 17.44 -13.29
C GLN A 127 3.10 17.15 -11.89
N VAL A 128 2.61 16.05 -11.31
CA VAL A 128 2.96 15.61 -9.96
C VAL A 128 3.16 14.10 -9.99
N ALA A 129 4.14 13.59 -9.25
CA ALA A 129 4.27 12.15 -9.06
C ALA A 129 3.03 11.62 -8.33
N ALA A 130 2.52 10.47 -8.75
CA ALA A 130 1.30 9.89 -8.17
C ALA A 130 1.44 9.71 -6.66
N GLU A 131 2.61 9.29 -6.18
CA GLU A 131 2.85 9.05 -4.75
C GLU A 131 2.80 10.31 -3.90
N ASP A 132 2.90 11.49 -4.52
CA ASP A 132 2.82 12.78 -3.83
C ASP A 132 1.40 13.34 -3.78
N LEU A 133 0.42 12.58 -4.27
CA LEU A 133 -0.98 12.99 -4.29
C LEU A 133 -1.81 12.14 -3.34
N GLU A 134 -2.63 12.82 -2.54
CA GLU A 134 -3.61 12.16 -1.68
C GLU A 134 -4.98 12.18 -2.35
N PRO A 135 -5.66 11.02 -2.47
CA PRO A 135 -7.01 11.01 -3.00
C PRO A 135 -7.97 11.76 -2.07
N LEU A 136 -8.79 12.64 -2.64
CA LEU A 136 -9.90 13.29 -1.93
C LEU A 136 -11.21 12.60 -2.25
N PHE A 137 -11.53 12.48 -3.54
CA PHE A 137 -12.73 11.80 -4.01
C PHE A 137 -12.39 11.04 -5.28
N PHE A 138 -12.74 9.77 -5.33
CA PHE A 138 -12.64 9.00 -6.57
C PHE A 138 -13.84 9.32 -7.46
N LYS A 139 -13.61 9.30 -8.76
CA LYS A 139 -14.63 9.64 -9.76
C LYS A 139 -15.93 8.87 -9.55
N GLU A 140 -15.85 7.58 -9.30
CA GLU A 140 -17.03 6.72 -9.12
C GLU A 140 -17.85 7.08 -7.88
N ASP A 141 -17.25 7.73 -6.89
CA ASP A 141 -17.96 8.17 -5.68
C ASP A 141 -18.66 9.51 -5.87
N MET A 142 -18.32 10.25 -6.94
CA MET A 142 -18.87 11.56 -7.24
C MET A 142 -20.08 11.49 -8.16
N ALA A 143 -20.39 10.34 -8.70
CA ALA A 143 -21.55 10.14 -9.56
C ALA A 143 -22.80 10.28 -8.72
N GLY A 144 -23.44 11.40 -8.83
CA GLY A 144 -24.68 11.70 -8.14
C GLY A 144 -25.85 10.90 -8.63
#